data_3acf993bd250da9ed7ff10b045ceb891
#
_entry.id   3acf993bd250da9ed7ff10b045ceb891
#
_cell.length_a   1.000
_cell.length_b   1.000
_cell.length_c   1.000
_cell.angle_alpha   90.00
_cell.angle_beta   90.00
_cell.angle_gamma   90.00
#
_symmetry.space_group_name_H-M   'P 1'
#
loop_
_entity.id
_entity.type
_entity.pdbx_description
1 polymer ?
#
loop_
_entity_poly.entity_id
_entity_poly.type
_entity_poly.pdbx_seq_one_letter_code
_entity_poly.pdbx_strand_id
1 'polypeptide(L)'
;IRGVSFTINRQVGDILHSMLSEIDAEKYYWHIVLSQTEALDELFENTIFLSEYYVGKALLGCNFHNSHIVFLKLEAYFEKKCANPILSYTDFQESDCQLLLLINDCENAELYVKSESLLHSAEKCIQKHHCYP
;
A
#
# COMPACT_ATOMS: atom_id res chain seq x y z
N ILE A 1 3.77 -7.11 -17.55
CA ILE A 1 3.43 -6.01 -16.62
C ILE A 1 2.32 -6.47 -15.70
N ARG A 2 2.57 -6.35 -14.43
CA ARG A 2 1.58 -6.70 -13.41
C ARG A 2 1.30 -5.49 -12.55
N GLY A 3 0.41 -4.67 -13.04
CA GLY A 3 0.03 -3.47 -12.35
C GLY A 3 -1.39 -3.05 -12.71
N VAL A 4 -1.98 -2.25 -11.86
CA VAL A 4 -3.30 -1.67 -12.08
C VAL A 4 -3.33 -0.27 -11.50
N SER A 5 -3.96 0.64 -12.23
CA SER A 5 -4.24 2.00 -11.75
C SER A 5 -5.73 2.10 -11.51
N PHE A 6 -6.13 2.74 -10.43
CA PHE A 6 -7.54 2.90 -10.11
C PHE A 6 -7.80 4.18 -9.33
N THR A 7 -9.04 4.65 -9.40
CA THR A 7 -9.50 5.82 -8.67
C THR A 7 -10.28 5.35 -7.45
N ILE A 8 -9.96 5.91 -6.30
CA ILE A 8 -10.61 5.60 -5.03
C ILE A 8 -11.73 6.61 -4.79
N ASN A 9 -12.95 6.12 -4.65
CA ASN A 9 -14.13 6.97 -4.42
C ASN A 9 -14.64 6.87 -2.99
N ARG A 10 -13.85 6.32 -2.08
CA ARG A 10 -14.17 6.12 -0.68
C ARG A 10 -12.98 6.49 0.19
N GLN A 11 -13.13 6.30 1.50
CA GLN A 11 -12.04 6.46 2.47
C GLN A 11 -10.88 5.53 2.08
N VAL A 12 -9.72 6.10 1.81
CA VAL A 12 -8.51 5.34 1.42
C VAL A 12 -8.15 4.31 2.47
N GLY A 13 -8.26 4.68 3.75
CA GLY A 13 -7.91 3.77 4.84
C GLY A 13 -8.72 2.49 4.87
N ASP A 14 -10.01 2.55 4.54
CA ASP A 14 -10.86 1.37 4.50
C ASP A 14 -10.46 0.43 3.37
N ILE A 15 -10.14 0.98 2.21
CA ILE A 15 -9.69 0.19 1.06
C ILE A 15 -8.33 -0.43 1.34
N LEU A 16 -7.43 0.32 1.94
CA LEU A 16 -6.11 -0.17 2.33
C LEU A 16 -6.22 -1.33 3.31
N HIS A 17 -7.03 -1.19 4.35
CA HIS A 17 -7.23 -2.25 5.33
C HIS A 17 -7.80 -3.52 4.67
N SER A 18 -8.80 -3.36 3.80
CA SER A 18 -9.40 -4.46 3.08
C SER A 18 -8.40 -5.17 2.17
N MET A 19 -7.59 -4.41 1.44
CA MET A 19 -6.57 -4.96 0.55
C MET A 19 -5.50 -5.74 1.32
N LEU A 20 -5.01 -5.19 2.44
CA LEU A 20 -4.02 -5.87 3.28
C LEU A 20 -4.59 -7.16 3.88
N SER A 21 -5.88 -7.19 4.16
CA SER A 21 -6.54 -8.40 4.67
C SER A 21 -6.67 -9.48 3.59
N GLU A 22 -6.92 -9.08 2.33
CA GLU A 22 -7.08 -10.01 1.21
C GLU A 22 -5.77 -10.66 0.77
N ILE A 23 -4.64 -9.95 0.87
CA ILE A 23 -3.37 -10.40 0.30
C ILE A 23 -2.47 -11.14 1.28
N ASP A 24 -2.95 -11.50 2.46
CA ASP A 24 -2.15 -12.16 3.49
C ASP A 24 -0.88 -11.34 3.85
N ALA A 25 -1.10 -10.17 4.42
CA ALA A 25 -0.03 -9.23 4.76
C ALA A 25 1.05 -9.83 5.67
N GLU A 26 0.74 -10.88 6.44
CA GLU A 26 1.69 -11.50 7.37
C GLU A 26 2.83 -12.25 6.67
N LYS A 27 2.69 -12.52 5.38
CA LYS A 27 3.76 -13.14 4.58
C LYS A 27 4.90 -12.19 4.28
N TYR A 28 4.70 -10.90 4.50
CA TYR A 28 5.62 -9.87 4.02
C TYR A 28 6.17 -9.02 5.15
N TYR A 29 7.34 -8.45 4.89
CA TYR A 29 7.87 -7.31 5.63
C TYR A 29 7.53 -6.05 4.84
N TRP A 30 7.01 -5.05 5.53
CA TRP A 30 6.48 -3.85 4.91
C TRP A 30 7.36 -2.64 5.16
N HIS A 31 7.53 -1.82 4.14
CA HIS A 31 8.29 -0.59 4.21
C HIS A 31 7.41 0.57 3.78
N ILE A 32 7.32 1.58 4.65
CA ILE A 32 6.66 2.85 4.36
C ILE A 32 7.74 3.86 3.99
N VAL A 33 7.69 4.40 2.79
CA VAL A 33 8.62 5.45 2.39
C VAL A 33 8.11 6.77 2.95
N LEU A 34 8.55 7.10 4.17
CA LEU A 34 8.02 8.25 4.93
C LEU A 34 8.17 9.59 4.21
N SER A 35 9.25 9.77 3.47
CA SER A 35 9.48 11.00 2.70
C SER A 35 8.45 11.23 1.57
N GLN A 36 7.70 10.19 1.21
CA GLN A 36 6.67 10.23 0.17
C GLN A 36 5.31 9.83 0.72
N THR A 37 5.13 9.96 2.02
CA THR A 37 3.90 9.54 2.69
C THR A 37 3.38 10.69 3.55
N GLU A 38 2.09 11.01 3.37
CA GLU A 38 1.34 11.91 4.23
C GLU A 38 0.06 11.18 4.62
N ALA A 39 0.02 10.70 5.85
CA ALA A 39 -1.09 9.92 6.38
C ALA A 39 -1.32 10.35 7.83
N LEU A 40 -2.46 10.98 8.07
CA LEU A 40 -2.77 11.62 9.34
C LEU A 40 -3.96 10.94 10.02
N ASP A 41 -4.01 11.07 11.35
CA ASP A 41 -5.14 10.59 12.13
C ASP A 41 -6.41 11.38 11.82
N GLU A 42 -7.52 10.99 12.44
CA GLU A 42 -8.83 11.58 12.22
C GLU A 42 -8.85 13.11 12.47
N LEU A 43 -8.04 13.59 13.38
CA LEU A 43 -8.00 15.00 13.75
C LEU A 43 -6.94 15.81 12.99
N PHE A 44 -6.25 15.20 12.03
CA PHE A 44 -5.14 15.81 11.28
C PHE A 44 -3.98 16.26 12.19
N GLU A 45 -3.80 15.64 13.33
CA GLU A 45 -2.79 16.07 14.31
C GLU A 45 -1.51 15.25 14.25
N ASN A 46 -1.62 13.93 14.04
CA ASN A 46 -0.49 13.02 14.09
C ASN A 46 -0.44 12.10 12.89
N THR A 47 0.78 11.71 12.49
CA THR A 47 0.94 10.65 11.48
C THR A 47 0.47 9.31 12.06
N ILE A 48 -0.18 8.50 11.22
CA ILE A 48 -0.58 7.16 11.62
C ILE A 48 0.58 6.14 11.53
N PHE A 49 1.64 6.49 10.81
CA PHE A 49 2.82 5.62 10.68
C PHE A 49 3.95 6.13 11.57
N LEU A 50 4.18 5.41 12.68
CA LEU A 50 5.21 5.76 13.66
C LEU A 50 6.57 5.12 13.34
N SER A 51 6.62 4.27 12.33
CA SER A 51 7.83 3.56 11.92
C SER A 51 7.88 3.47 10.40
N GLU A 52 9.08 3.24 9.85
CA GLU A 52 9.25 2.95 8.43
C GLU A 52 9.02 1.48 8.10
N TYR A 53 9.24 0.57 9.07
CA TYR A 53 9.20 -0.86 8.84
C TYR A 53 8.18 -1.53 9.74
N TYR A 54 7.41 -2.44 9.16
CA TYR A 54 6.35 -3.17 9.86
C TYR A 54 6.39 -4.65 9.47
N VAL A 55 6.19 -5.53 10.45
CA VAL A 55 5.73 -6.89 10.15
C VAL A 55 4.25 -6.81 9.80
N GLY A 56 3.75 -7.75 9.01
CA GLY A 56 2.38 -7.68 8.50
C GLY A 56 1.32 -7.55 9.59
N LYS A 57 1.49 -8.25 10.69
CA LYS A 57 0.57 -8.17 11.83
C LYS A 57 0.52 -6.76 12.42
N ALA A 58 1.67 -6.11 12.55
CA ALA A 58 1.75 -4.74 13.07
C ALA A 58 1.12 -3.75 12.10
N LEU A 59 1.32 -3.95 10.80
CA LEU A 59 0.71 -3.08 9.78
C LEU A 59 -0.81 -3.20 9.82
N LEU A 60 -1.34 -4.42 9.90
CA LEU A 60 -2.79 -4.65 10.03
C LEU A 60 -3.35 -4.04 11.31
N GLY A 61 -2.53 -3.90 12.35
CA GLY A 61 -2.92 -3.27 13.60
C GLY A 61 -2.96 -1.75 13.55
N CYS A 62 -2.48 -1.12 12.49
CA CYS A 62 -2.59 0.32 12.33
C CYS A 62 -4.05 0.71 12.13
N ASN A 63 -4.46 1.81 12.75
CA ASN A 63 -5.83 2.29 12.62
C ASN A 63 -5.98 3.11 11.34
N PHE A 64 -6.44 2.45 10.28
CA PHE A 64 -6.69 3.11 9.00
C PHE A 64 -8.07 3.77 8.91
N HIS A 65 -8.99 3.39 9.79
CA HIS A 65 -10.35 3.95 9.78
C HIS A 65 -10.32 5.43 10.15
N ASN A 66 -11.06 6.23 9.40
CA ASN A 66 -11.14 7.67 9.60
C ASN A 66 -9.79 8.40 9.49
N SER A 67 -8.76 7.72 9.00
CA SER A 67 -7.48 8.36 8.73
C SER A 67 -7.53 9.17 7.44
N HIS A 68 -6.62 10.11 7.29
CA HIS A 68 -6.50 10.94 6.10
C HIS A 68 -5.20 10.59 5.39
N ILE A 69 -5.28 9.67 4.43
CA ILE A 69 -4.13 9.25 3.64
C ILE A 69 -4.14 10.03 2.33
N VAL A 70 -3.25 11.00 2.22
CA VAL A 70 -3.13 11.86 1.05
C VAL A 70 -2.12 11.29 0.07
N PHE A 71 -0.94 10.94 0.57
CA PHE A 71 0.13 10.31 -0.20
C PHE A 71 0.61 9.09 0.57
N LEU A 72 0.86 8.01 -0.16
CA LEU A 72 1.41 6.80 0.43
C LEU A 72 2.33 6.12 -0.57
N LYS A 73 3.49 5.69 -0.10
CA LYS A 73 4.35 4.76 -0.84
C LYS A 73 4.64 3.58 0.08
N LEU A 74 4.04 2.43 -0.25
CA LEU A 74 4.08 1.21 0.55
C LEU A 74 4.70 0.09 -0.26
N GLU A 75 5.71 -0.56 0.32
CA GLU A 75 6.45 -1.65 -0.32
C GLU A 75 6.39 -2.92 0.53
N ALA A 76 6.25 -4.07 -0.12
CA ALA A 76 6.25 -5.37 0.54
C ALA A 76 7.41 -6.23 0.05
N TYR A 77 8.08 -6.90 0.98
CA TYR A 77 9.22 -7.78 0.71
C TYR A 77 9.05 -9.12 1.42
N PHE A 78 9.61 -10.19 0.86
CA PHE A 78 9.63 -11.48 1.58
C PHE A 78 10.62 -11.49 2.72
N GLU A 79 11.69 -10.72 2.62
CA GLU A 79 12.75 -10.68 3.61
C GLU A 79 12.90 -9.28 4.18
N LYS A 80 13.25 -9.22 5.47
CA LYS A 80 13.53 -7.96 6.15
C LYS A 80 14.89 -7.46 5.69
N LYS A 81 14.88 -6.39 4.89
CA LYS A 81 16.12 -5.77 4.43
C LYS A 81 15.91 -4.30 4.07
N CYS A 82 17.01 -3.57 4.06
CA CYS A 82 17.07 -2.22 3.55
C CYS A 82 17.10 -2.29 2.02
N ALA A 83 16.07 -1.80 1.37
CA ALA A 83 15.96 -1.83 -0.08
C ALA A 83 16.53 -0.55 -0.69
N ASN A 84 17.02 -0.66 -1.91
CA ASN A 84 17.35 0.52 -2.71
C ASN A 84 16.07 1.27 -3.07
N PRO A 85 16.13 2.60 -3.22
CA PRO A 85 14.95 3.37 -3.62
C PRO A 85 14.36 2.88 -4.93
N ILE A 86 13.03 2.76 -4.98
CA ILE A 86 12.29 2.42 -6.19
C ILE A 86 11.71 3.70 -6.74
N LEU A 87 12.27 4.18 -7.86
CA LEU A 87 11.90 5.45 -8.47
C LEU A 87 11.16 5.28 -9.80
N SER A 88 11.16 4.08 -10.35
CA SER A 88 10.55 3.78 -11.65
C SER A 88 10.03 2.36 -11.67
N TYR A 89 9.24 2.03 -12.70
CA TYR A 89 8.77 0.67 -12.91
C TYR A 89 9.93 -0.29 -13.14
N THR A 90 10.97 0.16 -13.85
CA THR A 90 12.18 -0.66 -14.06
C THR A 90 12.86 -0.98 -12.74
N ASP A 91 12.98 -0.01 -11.84
CA ASP A 91 13.53 -0.23 -10.51
C ASP A 91 12.71 -1.29 -9.75
N PHE A 92 11.38 -1.21 -9.85
CA PHE A 92 10.51 -2.20 -9.24
C PHE A 92 10.77 -3.59 -9.82
N GLN A 93 10.83 -3.73 -11.15
CA GLN A 93 11.06 -5.02 -11.80
C GLN A 93 12.38 -5.64 -11.38
N GLU A 94 13.42 -4.84 -11.20
CA GLU A 94 14.76 -5.30 -10.82
C GLU A 94 14.93 -5.53 -9.32
N SER A 95 13.97 -5.07 -8.52
CA SER A 95 14.01 -5.18 -7.06
C SER A 95 13.41 -6.50 -6.56
N ASP A 96 13.61 -6.75 -5.26
CA ASP A 96 12.94 -7.84 -4.56
C ASP A 96 11.57 -7.44 -4.02
N CYS A 97 11.11 -6.24 -4.31
CA CYS A 97 9.81 -5.77 -3.89
C CYS A 97 8.71 -6.62 -4.53
N GLN A 98 7.81 -7.16 -3.73
CA GLN A 98 6.74 -8.03 -4.21
C GLN A 98 5.47 -7.26 -4.53
N LEU A 99 5.25 -6.15 -3.85
CA LEU A 99 4.11 -5.28 -4.06
C LEU A 99 4.54 -3.85 -3.80
N LEU A 100 4.16 -2.95 -4.69
CA LEU A 100 4.36 -1.51 -4.53
C LEU A 100 3.00 -0.82 -4.71
N LEU A 101 2.55 -0.14 -3.67
CA LEU A 101 1.31 0.64 -3.70
C LEU A 101 1.65 2.11 -3.58
N LEU A 102 1.17 2.88 -4.53
CA LEU A 102 1.32 4.34 -4.56
C LEU A 102 -0.06 4.97 -4.50
N ILE A 103 -0.26 5.88 -3.54
CA ILE A 103 -1.49 6.67 -3.45
C ILE A 103 -1.11 8.12 -3.62
N ASN A 104 -1.84 8.83 -4.47
CA ASN A 104 -1.59 10.22 -4.81
C ASN A 104 -2.88 11.02 -4.70
N ASP A 105 -2.81 12.15 -3.99
CA ASP A 105 -3.94 13.07 -3.79
C ASP A 105 -5.21 12.38 -3.26
N CYS A 106 -5.04 11.43 -2.36
CA CYS A 106 -6.11 10.69 -1.68
C CYS A 106 -7.15 10.02 -2.58
N GLU A 107 -6.98 10.02 -3.89
CA GLU A 107 -7.94 9.38 -4.79
C GLU A 107 -7.32 8.52 -5.90
N ASN A 108 -6.08 8.76 -6.28
CA ASN A 108 -5.44 8.00 -7.35
C ASN A 108 -4.48 6.97 -6.78
N ALA A 109 -4.60 5.75 -7.23
CA ALA A 109 -3.73 4.66 -6.79
C ALA A 109 -3.12 3.90 -7.96
N GLU A 110 -1.87 3.49 -7.78
CA GLU A 110 -1.19 2.58 -8.68
C GLU A 110 -0.67 1.43 -7.86
N LEU A 111 -0.89 0.22 -8.33
CA LEU A 111 -0.44 -0.99 -7.68
C LEU A 111 0.38 -1.82 -8.66
N TYR A 112 1.57 -2.19 -8.24
CA TYR A 112 2.46 -3.07 -9.00
C TYR A 112 2.79 -4.31 -8.17
N VAL A 113 2.74 -5.49 -8.79
CA VAL A 113 2.94 -6.76 -8.10
C VAL A 113 3.80 -7.70 -8.92
N LYS A 114 4.49 -8.63 -8.24
CA LYS A 114 5.34 -9.64 -8.89
C LYS A 114 4.58 -10.94 -9.19
N SER A 115 3.40 -11.15 -8.61
CA SER A 115 2.65 -12.39 -8.81
C SER A 115 1.23 -12.12 -9.28
N GLU A 116 0.69 -13.06 -10.07
CA GLU A 116 -0.68 -12.97 -10.55
C GLU A 116 -1.70 -13.18 -9.43
N SER A 117 -1.36 -13.97 -8.41
CA SER A 117 -2.25 -14.16 -7.28
C SER A 117 -2.44 -12.87 -6.49
N LEU A 118 -1.37 -12.08 -6.30
CA LEU A 118 -1.47 -10.76 -5.68
C LEU A 118 -2.32 -9.81 -6.52
N LEU A 119 -2.12 -9.83 -7.83
CA LEU A 119 -2.91 -8.99 -8.73
C LEU A 119 -4.39 -9.36 -8.66
N HIS A 120 -4.70 -10.65 -8.68
CA HIS A 120 -6.08 -11.13 -8.59
C HIS A 120 -6.75 -10.71 -7.28
N SER A 121 -6.06 -10.86 -6.16
CA SER A 121 -6.58 -10.44 -4.85
C SER A 121 -6.81 -8.93 -4.79
N ALA A 122 -5.91 -8.15 -5.36
CA ALA A 122 -6.04 -6.70 -5.41
C ALA A 122 -7.22 -6.27 -6.31
N GLU A 123 -7.35 -6.86 -7.48
CA GLU A 123 -8.46 -6.56 -8.39
C GLU A 123 -9.81 -6.90 -7.77
N LYS A 124 -9.88 -8.00 -7.05
CA LYS A 124 -11.08 -8.40 -6.31
C LYS A 124 -11.46 -7.36 -5.26
N CYS A 125 -10.47 -6.84 -4.53
CA CYS A 125 -10.68 -5.79 -3.55
C CYS A 125 -11.17 -4.49 -4.21
N ILE A 126 -10.58 -4.11 -5.34
CA ILE A 126 -10.95 -2.93 -6.11
C ILE A 126 -12.41 -3.02 -6.56
N GLN A 127 -12.84 -4.17 -7.08
CA GLN A 127 -14.22 -4.40 -7.50
C GLN A 127 -15.18 -4.33 -6.31
N LYS A 128 -14.82 -4.95 -5.19
CA LYS A 128 -15.65 -4.99 -3.98
C LYS A 128 -15.94 -3.60 -3.43
N HIS A 129 -14.99 -2.68 -3.53
CA HIS A 129 -15.12 -1.32 -3.04
C HIS A 129 -15.57 -0.32 -4.12
N HIS A 130 -15.95 -0.80 -5.30
CA HIS A 130 -16.41 0.04 -6.40
C HIS A 130 -15.41 1.12 -6.80
N CYS A 131 -14.11 0.79 -6.76
CA CYS A 131 -13.06 1.66 -7.28
C CYS A 131 -13.00 1.53 -8.81
N TYR A 132 -12.56 2.59 -9.50
CA TYR A 132 -12.54 2.62 -10.96
C TYR A 132 -11.12 2.68 -11.49
N PRO A 133 -10.83 1.91 -12.56
CA PRO A 133 -9.54 2.00 -13.23
C PRO A 133 -9.31 3.37 -13.86
#